data_59e95d958840fb162293ca3e302dfc83
#
_entry.id   59e95d958840fb162293ca3e302dfc83
#
_cell.length_a   1.000
_cell.length_b   1.000
_cell.length_c   1.000
_cell.angle_alpha   90.00
_cell.angle_beta   90.00
_cell.angle_gamma   90.00
#
_symmetry.space_group_name_H-M   'P 1'
#
loop_
_entity.id
_entity.type
_entity.pdbx_description
1 polymer ?
#
loop_
_entity_poly.entity_id
_entity_poly.type
_entity_poly.pdbx_seq_one_letter_code
_entity_poly.pdbx_strand_id
1 'polypeptide(L)'
;MTDMSRYPQSRYVLPSFVERTSDGVKEMNPYNKLFEERIIFLGVQIDDASANDVMAQLLTLEAIDPDREITMYINSPGGSMTSMMAIYDTMQFIQPDITTCCIGQAASAAAVLLAAGTNGKRMALPNSRILIHQPATEGGYGQSSDMEIQAREILRMRTAMEVIIARHTGKDEEVVRRDIERDKFLTAAEAKDYGMIDEVLTILKRGSERIPEVVSS
;
A
#
# COMPACT_ATOMS: atom_id res chain seq x y z
N MET A 1 3.21 19.50 -29.25
CA MET A 1 4.11 18.57 -28.51
C MET A 1 4.99 19.45 -27.63
N THR A 2 4.65 19.57 -26.38
CA THR A 2 5.41 20.37 -25.40
C THR A 2 6.60 19.50 -24.96
N ASP A 3 7.80 19.97 -25.22
CA ASP A 3 9.05 19.31 -24.84
C ASP A 3 9.14 19.21 -23.32
N MET A 4 8.86 18.05 -22.76
CA MET A 4 8.92 17.75 -21.32
C MET A 4 10.36 17.63 -20.78
N SER A 5 11.39 17.78 -21.65
CA SER A 5 12.80 17.66 -21.25
C SER A 5 13.33 18.88 -20.49
N ARG A 6 12.56 19.97 -20.40
CA ARG A 6 12.96 21.25 -19.77
C ARG A 6 12.60 21.40 -18.31
N TYR A 7 11.85 20.48 -17.72
CA TYR A 7 11.62 20.53 -16.29
C TYR A 7 12.76 19.78 -15.58
N PRO A 8 13.45 20.42 -14.64
CA PRO A 8 14.42 19.72 -13.83
C PRO A 8 13.69 18.57 -13.11
N GLN A 9 14.02 17.34 -13.49
CA GLN A 9 13.59 16.20 -12.68
C GLN A 9 14.23 16.40 -11.31
N SER A 10 13.41 16.72 -10.31
CA SER A 10 13.92 16.83 -8.95
C SER A 10 14.41 15.45 -8.54
N ARG A 11 15.71 15.23 -8.70
CA ARG A 11 16.38 14.04 -8.21
C ARG A 11 16.52 14.19 -6.70
N TYR A 12 15.66 13.51 -5.98
CA TYR A 12 15.86 13.35 -4.56
C TYR A 12 17.15 12.52 -4.36
N VAL A 13 18.16 13.13 -3.79
CA VAL A 13 19.42 12.45 -3.46
C VAL A 13 19.20 11.80 -2.09
N LEU A 14 19.19 10.47 -2.08
CA LEU A 14 19.14 9.72 -0.83
C LEU A 14 20.48 9.89 -0.09
N PRO A 15 20.51 10.46 1.13
CA PRO A 15 21.74 10.58 1.87
C PRO A 15 22.25 9.20 2.31
N SER A 16 23.55 8.98 2.23
CA SER A 16 24.20 7.87 2.94
C SER A 16 24.71 8.37 4.30
N PHE A 17 24.77 7.48 5.26
CA PHE A 17 25.38 7.70 6.56
C PHE A 17 26.21 6.50 6.97
N VAL A 18 27.12 6.72 7.90
CA VAL A 18 28.05 5.70 8.37
C VAL A 18 27.65 5.28 9.78
N GLU A 19 27.38 3.99 9.97
CA GLU A 19 27.13 3.40 11.28
C GLU A 19 28.39 2.66 11.74
N ARG A 20 28.81 2.91 12.99
CA ARG A 20 29.91 2.16 13.62
C ARG A 20 29.33 1.01 14.43
N THR A 21 29.70 -0.21 14.05
CA THR A 21 29.31 -1.43 14.76
C THR A 21 30.52 -2.07 15.42
N SER A 22 30.31 -3.08 16.25
CA SER A 22 31.42 -3.89 16.83
C SER A 22 32.31 -4.53 15.77
N ASP A 23 31.75 -4.79 14.57
CA ASP A 23 32.41 -5.52 13.49
C ASP A 23 33.04 -4.58 12.44
N GLY A 24 32.95 -3.24 12.65
CA GLY A 24 33.53 -2.25 11.75
C GLY A 24 32.66 -1.08 11.42
N VAL A 25 32.87 -0.52 10.23
CA VAL A 25 32.13 0.65 9.70
C VAL A 25 31.27 0.18 8.53
N LYS A 26 29.98 0.46 8.60
CA LYS A 26 28.99 0.13 7.57
C LYS A 26 28.38 1.40 6.99
N GLU A 27 28.50 1.59 5.68
CA GLU A 27 27.76 2.66 4.99
C GLU A 27 26.35 2.19 4.68
N MET A 28 25.37 3.02 5.01
CA MET A 28 23.95 2.72 4.88
C MET A 28 23.20 3.90 4.28
N ASN A 29 22.12 3.60 3.59
CA ASN A 29 21.08 4.57 3.24
C ASN A 29 19.85 4.39 4.15
N PRO A 30 18.93 5.36 4.20
CA PRO A 30 17.73 5.27 5.04
C PRO A 30 16.88 4.00 4.80
N TYR A 31 16.74 3.53 3.56
CA TYR A 31 15.97 2.32 3.28
C TYR A 31 16.63 1.06 3.83
N ASN A 32 17.97 0.97 3.77
CA ASN A 32 18.70 -0.14 4.38
C ASN A 32 18.49 -0.15 5.90
N LYS A 33 18.49 1.03 6.54
CA LYS A 33 18.24 1.13 7.97
C LYS A 33 16.83 0.73 8.34
N LEU A 34 15.84 1.15 7.58
CA LEU A 34 14.45 0.72 7.77
C LEU A 34 14.31 -0.80 7.64
N PHE A 35 14.93 -1.38 6.61
CA PHE A 35 14.90 -2.82 6.39
C PHE A 35 15.53 -3.62 7.54
N GLU A 36 16.62 -3.16 8.13
CA GLU A 36 17.21 -3.77 9.34
C GLU A 36 16.24 -3.77 10.52
N GLU A 37 15.38 -2.74 10.62
CA GLU A 37 14.32 -2.64 11.62
C GLU A 37 13.02 -3.36 11.20
N ARG A 38 13.09 -4.19 10.15
CA ARG A 38 11.96 -4.94 9.57
C ARG A 38 10.85 -4.05 9.01
N ILE A 39 11.23 -2.90 8.47
CA ILE A 39 10.32 -1.93 7.89
C ILE A 39 10.49 -1.92 6.37
N ILE A 40 9.39 -2.15 5.66
CA ILE A 40 9.28 -2.02 4.20
C ILE A 40 8.56 -0.71 3.89
N PHE A 41 9.08 0.05 2.92
CA PHE A 41 8.49 1.31 2.51
C PHE A 41 7.98 1.21 1.06
N LEU A 42 6.66 1.11 0.88
CA LEU A 42 5.99 1.13 -0.42
C LEU A 42 5.59 2.57 -0.76
N GLY A 43 6.53 3.31 -1.36
CA GLY A 43 6.40 4.74 -1.67
C GLY A 43 6.33 5.07 -3.15
N VAL A 44 5.97 4.11 -4.00
CA VAL A 44 5.96 4.26 -5.47
C VAL A 44 4.68 3.70 -6.08
N GLN A 45 4.49 3.92 -7.37
CA GLN A 45 3.48 3.20 -8.14
C GLN A 45 3.79 1.70 -8.13
N ILE A 46 2.74 0.88 -8.01
CA ILE A 46 2.86 -0.58 -8.01
C ILE A 46 2.95 -1.08 -9.45
N ASP A 47 4.09 -1.64 -9.78
CA ASP A 47 4.41 -2.31 -11.03
C ASP A 47 5.16 -3.62 -10.76
N ASP A 48 5.56 -4.33 -11.79
CA ASP A 48 6.23 -5.64 -11.64
C ASP A 48 7.58 -5.50 -10.93
N ALA A 49 8.31 -4.40 -11.13
CA ALA A 49 9.60 -4.19 -10.49
C ALA A 49 9.43 -3.93 -8.98
N SER A 50 8.57 -2.99 -8.62
CA SER A 50 8.29 -2.66 -7.22
C SER A 50 7.65 -3.84 -6.48
N ALA A 51 6.81 -4.64 -7.14
CA ALA A 51 6.22 -5.83 -6.56
C ALA A 51 7.28 -6.90 -6.26
N ASN A 52 8.19 -7.16 -7.20
CA ASN A 52 9.29 -8.09 -6.99
C ASN A 52 10.20 -7.66 -5.83
N ASP A 53 10.49 -6.36 -5.73
CA ASP A 53 11.29 -5.81 -4.63
C ASP A 53 10.60 -5.98 -3.27
N VAL A 54 9.29 -5.72 -3.18
CA VAL A 54 8.52 -5.91 -1.94
C VAL A 54 8.44 -7.38 -1.56
N MET A 55 8.14 -8.27 -2.51
CA MET A 55 8.08 -9.71 -2.25
C MET A 55 9.43 -10.26 -1.79
N ALA A 56 10.54 -9.84 -2.43
CA ALA A 56 11.88 -10.25 -2.02
C ALA A 56 12.19 -9.79 -0.58
N GLN A 57 11.79 -8.57 -0.21
CA GLN A 57 11.96 -8.06 1.15
C GLN A 57 11.13 -8.86 2.16
N LEU A 58 9.86 -9.14 1.87
CA LEU A 58 8.97 -9.94 2.73
C LEU A 58 9.56 -11.34 2.99
N LEU A 59 9.91 -12.05 1.93
CA LEU A 59 10.50 -13.40 2.02
C LEU A 59 11.85 -13.41 2.74
N THR A 60 12.67 -12.37 2.54
CA THR A 60 13.96 -12.25 3.23
C THR A 60 13.76 -12.03 4.74
N LEU A 61 12.83 -11.16 5.12
CA LEU A 61 12.53 -10.88 6.52
C LEU A 61 11.93 -12.10 7.22
N GLU A 62 11.08 -12.88 6.55
CA GLU A 62 10.60 -14.16 7.06
C GLU A 62 11.74 -15.15 7.26
N ALA A 63 12.63 -15.29 6.28
CA ALA A 63 13.78 -16.20 6.37
C ALA A 63 14.76 -15.83 7.49
N ILE A 64 14.90 -14.53 7.82
CA ILE A 64 15.75 -14.06 8.92
C ILE A 64 15.12 -14.39 10.27
N ASP A 65 13.83 -14.10 10.45
CA ASP A 65 13.12 -14.34 11.71
C ASP A 65 11.60 -14.42 11.43
N PRO A 66 11.03 -15.63 11.39
CA PRO A 66 9.62 -15.82 11.06
C PRO A 66 8.66 -15.41 12.20
N ASP A 67 9.15 -15.24 13.42
CA ASP A 67 8.30 -14.94 14.57
C ASP A 67 8.19 -13.44 14.86
N ARG A 68 8.98 -12.63 14.18
CA ARG A 68 8.95 -11.17 14.34
C ARG A 68 8.10 -10.50 13.28
N GLU A 69 7.31 -9.54 13.73
CA GLU A 69 6.44 -8.69 12.91
C GLU A 69 7.22 -7.89 11.86
N ILE A 70 6.58 -7.67 10.72
CA ILE A 70 7.04 -6.80 9.63
C ILE A 70 6.13 -5.57 9.58
N THR A 71 6.69 -4.38 9.47
CA THR A 71 5.93 -3.14 9.27
C THR A 71 6.05 -2.68 7.82
N MET A 72 4.91 -2.42 7.17
CA MET A 72 4.84 -1.85 5.83
C MET A 72 4.24 -0.45 5.86
N TYR A 73 5.07 0.57 5.60
CA TYR A 73 4.58 1.93 5.37
C TYR A 73 4.18 2.12 3.92
N ILE A 74 3.00 2.70 3.71
CA ILE A 74 2.40 2.85 2.38
C ILE A 74 2.16 4.33 2.09
N ASN A 75 2.75 4.80 0.97
CA ASN A 75 2.48 6.09 0.34
C ASN A 75 2.47 5.92 -1.18
N SER A 76 1.42 5.30 -1.70
CA SER A 76 1.38 4.85 -3.09
C SER A 76 0.07 5.23 -3.78
N PRO A 77 0.13 5.65 -5.05
CA PRO A 77 -1.06 5.89 -5.88
C PRO A 77 -1.74 4.58 -6.35
N GLY A 78 -1.19 3.42 -6.02
CA GLY A 78 -1.62 2.13 -6.57
C GLY A 78 -0.91 1.76 -7.86
N GLY A 79 -1.54 0.98 -8.72
CA GLY A 79 -0.97 0.56 -10.00
C GLY A 79 -1.50 -0.79 -10.48
N SER A 80 -0.62 -1.65 -10.99
CA SER A 80 -0.97 -2.93 -11.60
C SER A 80 -1.69 -3.87 -10.64
N MET A 81 -2.82 -4.40 -11.09
CA MET A 81 -3.60 -5.39 -10.32
C MET A 81 -2.84 -6.71 -10.14
N THR A 82 -2.16 -7.19 -11.17
CA THR A 82 -1.39 -8.45 -11.09
C THR A 82 -0.22 -8.32 -10.14
N SER A 83 0.50 -7.21 -10.18
CA SER A 83 1.61 -6.90 -9.28
C SER A 83 1.11 -6.75 -7.83
N MET A 84 -0.04 -6.11 -7.63
CA MET A 84 -0.70 -6.02 -6.31
C MET A 84 -1.08 -7.39 -5.78
N MET A 85 -1.69 -8.27 -6.61
CA MET A 85 -2.08 -9.62 -6.19
C MET A 85 -0.85 -10.45 -5.77
N ALA A 86 0.28 -10.29 -6.46
CA ALA A 86 1.52 -10.98 -6.10
C ALA A 86 2.03 -10.54 -4.71
N ILE A 87 2.00 -9.23 -4.41
CA ILE A 87 2.34 -8.73 -3.07
C ILE A 87 1.32 -9.25 -2.04
N TYR A 88 0.02 -9.15 -2.35
CA TYR A 88 -1.06 -9.60 -1.47
C TYR A 88 -0.90 -11.07 -1.08
N ASP A 89 -0.75 -11.95 -2.08
CA ASP A 89 -0.59 -13.37 -1.82
C ASP A 89 0.67 -13.66 -0.99
N THR A 90 1.77 -12.95 -1.24
CA THR A 90 2.99 -13.07 -0.44
C THR A 90 2.75 -12.63 1.01
N MET A 91 2.04 -11.50 1.22
CA MET A 91 1.66 -11.05 2.57
C MET A 91 0.82 -12.08 3.33
N GLN A 92 -0.07 -12.81 2.62
CA GLN A 92 -0.91 -13.82 3.25
C GLN A 92 -0.21 -15.17 3.42
N PHE A 93 0.86 -15.40 2.65
CA PHE A 93 1.59 -16.68 2.64
C PHE A 93 2.65 -16.77 3.75
N ILE A 94 3.34 -15.67 4.04
CA ILE A 94 4.43 -15.64 5.03
C ILE A 94 3.88 -15.75 6.46
N GLN A 95 4.70 -16.29 7.36
CA GLN A 95 4.33 -16.49 8.77
C GLN A 95 4.26 -15.20 9.59
N PRO A 96 5.18 -14.22 9.44
CA PRO A 96 5.14 -13.00 10.25
C PRO A 96 3.85 -12.21 10.09
N ASP A 97 3.35 -11.66 11.19
CA ASP A 97 2.32 -10.63 11.15
C ASP A 97 2.83 -9.40 10.38
N ILE A 98 1.95 -8.79 9.59
CA ILE A 98 2.27 -7.58 8.84
C ILE A 98 1.43 -6.42 9.36
N THR A 99 2.09 -5.47 10.02
CA THR A 99 1.51 -4.17 10.33
C THR A 99 1.55 -3.30 9.08
N THR A 100 0.42 -2.76 8.66
CA THR A 100 0.33 -1.78 7.56
C THR A 100 0.01 -0.39 8.09
N CYS A 101 0.68 0.63 7.55
CA CYS A 101 0.45 2.01 7.97
C CYS A 101 0.46 2.96 6.77
N CYS A 102 -0.67 3.61 6.50
CA CYS A 102 -0.75 4.64 5.47
C CYS A 102 -0.16 5.96 5.98
N ILE A 103 0.85 6.46 5.26
CA ILE A 103 1.53 7.73 5.54
C ILE A 103 1.46 8.65 4.30
N GLY A 104 0.34 9.31 4.11
CA GLY A 104 0.08 10.15 2.94
C GLY A 104 -1.08 9.62 2.13
N GLN A 105 -0.87 8.65 1.24
CA GLN A 105 -1.97 8.05 0.49
C GLN A 105 -1.82 6.53 0.31
N ALA A 106 -2.95 5.87 0.28
CA ALA A 106 -3.08 4.50 -0.20
C ALA A 106 -4.25 4.46 -1.20
N ALA A 107 -3.95 4.46 -2.49
CA ALA A 107 -4.98 4.52 -3.52
C ALA A 107 -5.04 3.23 -4.34
N SER A 108 -6.27 2.82 -4.76
CA SER A 108 -6.44 1.68 -5.67
C SER A 108 -5.79 0.39 -5.13
N ALA A 109 -4.88 -0.21 -5.89
CA ALA A 109 -4.10 -1.38 -5.48
C ALA A 109 -3.42 -1.22 -4.09
N ALA A 110 -2.91 -0.02 -3.77
CA ALA A 110 -2.28 0.24 -2.49
C ALA A 110 -3.28 0.25 -1.31
N ALA A 111 -4.53 0.65 -1.54
CA ALA A 111 -5.59 0.56 -0.53
C ALA A 111 -5.94 -0.88 -0.19
N VAL A 112 -5.90 -1.78 -1.18
CA VAL A 112 -6.08 -3.23 -0.95
C VAL A 112 -4.97 -3.78 -0.07
N LEU A 113 -3.70 -3.43 -0.35
CA LEU A 113 -2.57 -3.86 0.47
C LEU A 113 -2.61 -3.27 1.88
N LEU A 114 -3.09 -2.03 2.05
CA LEU A 114 -3.31 -1.43 3.38
C LEU A 114 -4.31 -2.27 4.18
N ALA A 115 -5.44 -2.63 3.58
CA ALA A 115 -6.46 -3.44 4.22
C ALA A 115 -6.01 -4.89 4.48
N ALA A 116 -5.04 -5.40 3.71
CA ALA A 116 -4.52 -6.76 3.77
C ALA A 116 -3.54 -7.03 4.92
N GLY A 117 -3.17 -6.01 5.70
CA GLY A 117 -2.39 -6.18 6.92
C GLY A 117 -3.09 -7.08 7.94
N THR A 118 -2.33 -7.57 8.91
CA THR A 118 -2.86 -8.40 10.00
C THR A 118 -3.97 -7.65 10.75
N ASN A 119 -5.08 -8.32 10.99
CA ASN A 119 -6.23 -7.72 11.68
C ASN A 119 -5.83 -7.17 13.06
N GLY A 120 -6.23 -5.94 13.36
CA GLY A 120 -5.83 -5.20 14.55
C GLY A 120 -4.50 -4.44 14.39
N LYS A 121 -3.80 -4.58 13.27
CA LYS A 121 -2.49 -3.97 12.99
C LYS A 121 -2.46 -3.07 11.75
N ARG A 122 -3.63 -2.63 11.28
CA ARG A 122 -3.77 -1.76 10.11
C ARG A 122 -4.01 -0.33 10.56
N MET A 123 -3.17 0.60 10.11
CA MET A 123 -3.14 1.96 10.65
C MET A 123 -3.07 3.01 9.55
N ALA A 124 -3.40 4.26 9.92
CA ALA A 124 -3.15 5.42 9.07
C ALA A 124 -2.82 6.65 9.94
N LEU A 125 -2.01 7.56 9.39
CA LEU A 125 -1.83 8.89 9.96
C LEU A 125 -3.11 9.74 9.73
N PRO A 126 -3.39 10.74 10.58
CA PRO A 126 -4.67 11.48 10.57
C PRO A 126 -5.02 12.15 9.25
N ASN A 127 -4.01 12.61 8.50
CA ASN A 127 -4.19 13.30 7.22
C ASN A 127 -4.00 12.38 6.00
N SER A 128 -3.96 11.07 6.21
CA SER A 128 -3.85 10.10 5.13
C SER A 128 -5.14 10.05 4.32
N ARG A 129 -4.99 9.84 3.00
CA ARG A 129 -6.08 9.68 2.05
C ARG A 129 -6.10 8.25 1.52
N ILE A 130 -7.21 7.60 1.66
CA ILE A 130 -7.44 6.26 1.13
C ILE A 130 -8.44 6.35 -0.02
N LEU A 131 -8.15 5.70 -1.15
CA LEU A 131 -9.04 5.66 -2.30
C LEU A 131 -9.28 4.22 -2.72
N ILE A 132 -10.55 3.84 -2.81
CA ILE A 132 -10.98 2.58 -3.40
C ILE A 132 -11.81 2.84 -4.66
N HIS A 133 -11.56 2.05 -5.70
CA HIS A 133 -12.31 2.05 -6.95
C HIS A 133 -12.10 0.74 -7.69
N GLN A 134 -12.98 0.45 -8.66
CA GLN A 134 -12.82 -0.73 -9.51
C GLN A 134 -11.56 -0.66 -10.38
N PRO A 135 -11.00 -1.80 -10.82
CA PRO A 135 -9.89 -1.82 -11.76
C PRO A 135 -10.23 -1.03 -13.03
N ALA A 136 -9.33 -0.17 -13.45
CA ALA A 136 -9.41 0.52 -14.73
C ALA A 136 -8.31 0.02 -15.66
N THR A 137 -8.62 -0.09 -16.95
CA THR A 137 -7.63 -0.35 -17.99
C THR A 137 -7.63 0.80 -19.00
N GLU A 138 -6.46 1.15 -19.46
CA GLU A 138 -6.33 1.98 -20.66
C GLU A 138 -6.78 1.13 -21.85
N GLY A 139 -7.87 1.49 -22.51
CA GLY A 139 -8.61 0.73 -23.51
C GLY A 139 -7.78 -0.20 -24.40
N GLY A 140 -8.28 -1.41 -24.60
CA GLY A 140 -7.66 -2.40 -25.47
C GLY A 140 -7.93 -2.13 -26.94
N TYR A 141 -6.91 -2.35 -27.78
CA TYR A 141 -7.06 -2.43 -29.22
C TYR A 141 -6.82 -3.90 -29.63
N GLY A 142 -7.62 -4.41 -30.55
CA GLY A 142 -7.46 -5.79 -31.02
C GLY A 142 -8.65 -6.29 -31.80
N GLN A 143 -8.63 -7.57 -32.13
CA GLN A 143 -9.79 -8.24 -32.73
C GLN A 143 -10.90 -8.36 -31.67
N SER A 144 -12.14 -8.46 -32.12
CA SER A 144 -13.30 -8.51 -31.21
C SER A 144 -13.21 -9.66 -30.18
N SER A 145 -12.69 -10.80 -30.61
CA SER A 145 -12.46 -11.96 -29.71
C SER A 145 -11.42 -11.68 -28.61
N ASP A 146 -10.35 -10.96 -28.94
CA ASP A 146 -9.32 -10.59 -27.97
C ASP A 146 -9.86 -9.59 -26.95
N MET A 147 -10.68 -8.63 -27.42
CA MET A 147 -11.36 -7.66 -26.55
C MET A 147 -12.33 -8.34 -25.58
N GLU A 148 -13.05 -9.38 -26.05
CA GLU A 148 -13.95 -10.16 -25.18
C GLU A 148 -13.17 -10.93 -24.10
N ILE A 149 -12.04 -11.54 -24.45
CA ILE A 149 -11.16 -12.22 -23.48
C ILE A 149 -10.64 -11.23 -22.44
N GLN A 150 -10.16 -10.06 -22.87
CA GLN A 150 -9.69 -9.01 -21.95
C GLN A 150 -10.80 -8.51 -21.03
N ALA A 151 -12.02 -8.28 -21.55
CA ALA A 151 -13.15 -7.84 -20.75
C ALA A 151 -13.52 -8.87 -19.66
N ARG A 152 -13.52 -10.17 -20.00
CA ARG A 152 -13.76 -11.24 -19.02
C ARG A 152 -12.69 -11.26 -17.92
N GLU A 153 -11.42 -11.07 -18.29
CA GLU A 153 -10.32 -11.06 -17.33
C GLU A 153 -10.40 -9.85 -16.38
N ILE A 154 -10.75 -8.67 -16.89
CA ILE A 154 -11.00 -7.48 -16.06
C ILE A 154 -12.13 -7.73 -15.05
N LEU A 155 -13.24 -8.32 -15.49
CA LEU A 155 -14.35 -8.67 -14.61
C LEU A 155 -13.93 -9.69 -13.54
N ARG A 156 -13.11 -10.68 -13.90
CA ARG A 156 -12.56 -11.64 -12.96
C ARG A 156 -11.67 -10.98 -11.90
N MET A 157 -10.77 -10.07 -12.33
CA MET A 157 -9.90 -9.31 -11.42
C MET A 157 -10.71 -8.39 -10.51
N ARG A 158 -11.76 -7.73 -11.04
CA ARG A 158 -12.67 -6.92 -10.25
C ARG A 158 -13.32 -7.76 -9.14
N THR A 159 -13.90 -8.91 -9.49
CA THR A 159 -14.53 -9.80 -8.51
C THR A 159 -13.53 -10.26 -7.44
N ALA A 160 -12.31 -10.62 -7.84
CA ALA A 160 -11.28 -11.00 -6.87
C ALA A 160 -10.96 -9.86 -5.88
N MET A 161 -10.86 -8.62 -6.37
CA MET A 161 -10.65 -7.44 -5.53
C MET A 161 -11.84 -7.18 -4.59
N GLU A 162 -13.08 -7.32 -5.07
CA GLU A 162 -14.30 -7.20 -4.26
C GLU A 162 -14.27 -8.17 -3.08
N VAL A 163 -13.95 -9.44 -3.35
CA VAL A 163 -13.83 -10.50 -2.33
C VAL A 163 -12.71 -10.18 -1.31
N ILE A 164 -11.57 -9.71 -1.77
CA ILE A 164 -10.44 -9.35 -0.88
C ILE A 164 -10.85 -8.20 0.03
N ILE A 165 -11.39 -7.12 -0.50
CA ILE A 165 -11.82 -5.98 0.30
C ILE A 165 -12.92 -6.39 1.28
N ALA A 166 -13.92 -7.15 0.84
CA ALA A 166 -14.99 -7.66 1.69
C ALA A 166 -14.44 -8.49 2.86
N ARG A 167 -13.51 -9.41 2.59
CA ARG A 167 -12.84 -10.25 3.60
C ARG A 167 -12.16 -9.41 4.68
N HIS A 168 -11.39 -8.40 4.28
CA HIS A 168 -10.58 -7.61 5.21
C HIS A 168 -11.38 -6.53 5.93
N THR A 169 -12.48 -6.05 5.36
CA THR A 169 -13.33 -5.00 5.96
C THR A 169 -14.53 -5.54 6.73
N GLY A 170 -14.86 -6.81 6.55
CA GLY A 170 -16.07 -7.42 7.11
C GLY A 170 -17.38 -6.96 6.46
N LYS A 171 -17.30 -6.30 5.29
CA LYS A 171 -18.48 -5.85 4.52
C LYS A 171 -18.93 -6.94 3.55
N ASP A 172 -20.22 -6.89 3.19
CA ASP A 172 -20.76 -7.74 2.12
C ASP A 172 -20.14 -7.37 0.76
N GLU A 173 -19.89 -8.36 -0.09
CA GLU A 173 -19.32 -8.16 -1.43
C GLU A 173 -20.16 -7.20 -2.30
N GLU A 174 -21.49 -7.24 -2.17
CA GLU A 174 -22.38 -6.32 -2.90
C GLU A 174 -22.25 -4.87 -2.44
N VAL A 175 -21.97 -4.64 -1.16
CA VAL A 175 -21.68 -3.30 -0.63
C VAL A 175 -20.37 -2.80 -1.21
N VAL A 176 -19.33 -3.63 -1.18
CA VAL A 176 -18.01 -3.30 -1.75
C VAL A 176 -18.14 -3.02 -3.26
N ARG A 177 -18.83 -3.89 -4.00
CA ARG A 177 -19.08 -3.73 -5.46
C ARG A 177 -19.68 -2.39 -5.80
N ARG A 178 -20.71 -1.96 -5.05
CA ARG A 178 -21.35 -0.66 -5.24
C ARG A 178 -20.40 0.49 -4.88
N ASP A 179 -19.67 0.34 -3.80
CA ASP A 179 -18.80 1.38 -3.27
C ASP A 179 -17.59 1.66 -4.16
N ILE A 180 -17.05 0.63 -4.83
CA ILE A 180 -15.91 0.77 -5.76
C ILE A 180 -16.32 1.10 -7.20
N GLU A 181 -17.61 1.22 -7.51
CA GLU A 181 -18.09 1.52 -8.87
C GLU A 181 -17.54 2.84 -9.40
N ARG A 182 -17.32 3.81 -8.51
CA ARG A 182 -16.66 5.08 -8.76
C ARG A 182 -15.62 5.34 -7.67
N ASP A 183 -14.79 6.33 -7.90
CA ASP A 183 -13.79 6.75 -6.91
C ASP A 183 -14.45 7.05 -5.57
N LYS A 184 -14.08 6.30 -4.55
CA LYS A 184 -14.50 6.52 -3.17
C LYS A 184 -13.28 6.91 -2.34
N PHE A 185 -13.22 8.19 -2.04
CA PHE A 185 -12.20 8.74 -1.15
C PHE A 185 -12.65 8.58 0.30
N LEU A 186 -11.72 8.17 1.15
CA LEU A 186 -11.91 8.01 2.59
C LEU A 186 -10.80 8.78 3.30
N THR A 187 -11.17 9.59 4.27
CA THR A 187 -10.26 10.08 5.31
C THR A 187 -9.79 8.91 6.18
N ALA A 188 -8.78 9.11 7.02
CA ALA A 188 -8.32 8.08 7.93
C ALA A 188 -9.45 7.60 8.88
N ALA A 189 -10.29 8.51 9.37
CA ALA A 189 -11.43 8.18 10.23
C ALA A 189 -12.48 7.34 9.48
N GLU A 190 -12.88 7.78 8.27
CA GLU A 190 -13.83 7.03 7.43
C GLU A 190 -13.27 5.66 7.01
N ALA A 191 -11.96 5.54 6.78
CA ALA A 191 -11.31 4.27 6.46
C ALA A 191 -11.37 3.30 7.66
N LYS A 192 -11.25 3.79 8.88
CA LYS A 192 -11.46 3.02 10.10
C LYS A 192 -12.92 2.55 10.21
N ASP A 193 -13.87 3.45 10.03
CA ASP A 193 -15.31 3.12 10.08
C ASP A 193 -15.72 2.14 8.97
N TYR A 194 -15.05 2.23 7.83
CA TYR A 194 -15.24 1.31 6.71
C TYR A 194 -14.64 -0.07 6.99
N GLY A 195 -13.64 -0.18 7.86
CA GLY A 195 -12.93 -1.41 8.19
C GLY A 195 -11.65 -1.63 7.37
N MET A 196 -11.21 -0.63 6.59
CA MET A 196 -9.94 -0.69 5.83
C MET A 196 -8.73 -0.66 6.76
N ILE A 197 -8.86 0.00 7.90
CA ILE A 197 -7.84 0.08 8.96
C ILE A 197 -8.48 -0.13 10.32
N ASP A 198 -7.64 -0.40 11.32
CA ASP A 198 -8.06 -0.65 12.70
C ASP A 198 -7.87 0.58 13.59
N GLU A 199 -6.87 1.43 13.27
CA GLU A 199 -6.52 2.58 14.10
C GLU A 199 -6.05 3.79 13.28
N VAL A 200 -6.43 4.98 13.75
CA VAL A 200 -5.85 6.25 13.32
C VAL A 200 -4.82 6.70 14.34
N LEU A 201 -3.54 6.75 13.93
CA LEU A 201 -2.45 7.10 14.83
C LEU A 201 -2.51 8.58 15.21
N THR A 202 -2.62 8.86 16.51
CA THR A 202 -2.56 10.24 17.00
C THR A 202 -1.10 10.71 17.02
N ILE A 203 -0.82 11.86 16.42
CA ILE A 203 0.52 12.46 16.44
C ILE A 203 0.77 13.02 17.85
N LEU A 204 1.44 12.25 18.68
CA LEU A 204 1.91 12.71 19.98
C LEU A 204 3.31 13.34 19.83
N LYS A 205 3.38 14.64 19.55
CA LYS A 205 4.63 15.37 19.81
C LYS A 205 4.82 15.47 21.32
N ARG A 206 5.96 15.03 21.86
CA ARG A 206 6.32 15.24 23.26
C ARG A 206 6.20 16.76 23.56
N GLY A 207 5.23 17.15 24.38
CA GLY A 207 5.05 18.54 24.83
C GLY A 207 4.09 19.40 23.99
N SER A 208 3.34 18.86 23.04
CA SER A 208 2.25 19.60 22.38
C SER A 208 0.89 19.15 22.90
N GLU A 209 0.03 20.13 23.22
CA GLU A 209 -1.39 19.91 23.43
C GLU A 209 -2.00 19.24 22.18
N ARG A 210 -3.00 18.37 22.39
CA ARG A 210 -3.71 17.67 21.31
C ARG A 210 -4.18 18.70 20.26
N ILE A 211 -3.80 18.50 19.00
CA ILE A 211 -4.40 19.26 17.91
C ILE A 211 -5.89 18.87 17.88
N PRO A 212 -6.83 19.83 18.00
CA PRO A 212 -8.25 19.51 17.95
C PRO A 212 -8.59 18.88 16.60
N GLU A 213 -9.44 17.86 16.63
CA GLU A 213 -10.00 17.26 15.41
C GLU A 213 -10.69 18.34 14.59
N VAL A 214 -10.33 18.43 13.32
CA VAL A 214 -11.06 19.28 12.37
C VAL A 214 -12.39 18.60 12.10
N VAL A 215 -13.41 19.03 12.85
CA VAL A 215 -14.79 18.64 12.58
C VAL A 215 -15.20 19.29 11.25
N SER A 216 -15.32 18.49 10.19
CA SER A 216 -15.93 18.93 8.93
C SER A 216 -17.41 19.16 9.17
N SER A 217 -17.81 20.40 9.09
CA SER A 217 -19.21 20.84 8.99
C SER A 217 -19.78 20.59 7.60
#